data_5cc281a055ed13f0b171ec7e7076a744
#
_entry.id   5cc281a055ed13f0b171ec7e7076a744
#
_cell.length_a   1.000
_cell.length_b   1.000
_cell.length_c   1.000
_cell.angle_alpha   90.00
_cell.angle_beta   90.00
_cell.angle_gamma   90.00
#
_symmetry.space_group_name_H-M   'P 1'
#
loop_
_entity.id
_entity.type
_entity.pdbx_description
1 polymer ?
#
loop_
_entity_poly.entity_id
_entity_poly.type
_entity_poly.pdbx_seq_one_letter_code
_entity_poly.pdbx_strand_id
1 'polypeptide(L)'
;MHNDAAKTALIDAGRWVANKGWVPATGGNFSIRTEHGFVVTASGHDKGNLQPEHFLELDAHGVIVAGSGKPSAETELHLKLYALKPSTRCILHTHSVAATVLSRFIQGDTFSVTGYEMQKSLSGVTTHLEPLNIAIFDNDQDIARLADVVAKHHATTPVVHGVLIRGHGLYAMGDSVFETRRHIEGLEFLFACELERIKLEGTR
;
A
#
# COMPACT_ATOMS: atom_id res chain seq x y z
N MET A 1 -1.97 12.98 -15.19
CA MET A 1 -2.43 13.83 -14.05
C MET A 1 -1.32 14.81 -13.73
N HIS A 2 -1.64 16.10 -13.62
CA HIS A 2 -0.68 17.14 -13.22
C HIS A 2 -0.34 17.03 -11.72
N ASN A 3 0.85 17.51 -11.33
CA ASN A 3 1.38 17.36 -9.98
C ASN A 3 0.48 17.98 -8.90
N ASP A 4 -0.10 19.16 -9.11
CA ASP A 4 -0.99 19.80 -8.12
C ASP A 4 -2.28 18.99 -7.90
N ALA A 5 -2.85 18.42 -8.96
CA ALA A 5 -4.00 17.53 -8.83
C ALA A 5 -3.62 16.23 -8.09
N ALA A 6 -2.40 15.72 -8.29
CA ALA A 6 -1.88 14.56 -7.55
C ALA A 6 -1.70 14.87 -6.06
N LYS A 7 -1.13 16.04 -5.71
CA LYS A 7 -0.99 16.48 -4.31
C LYS A 7 -2.36 16.58 -3.64
N THR A 8 -3.34 17.24 -4.28
CA THR A 8 -4.71 17.35 -3.75
C THR A 8 -5.33 15.99 -3.49
N ALA A 9 -5.23 15.08 -4.45
CA ALA A 9 -5.78 13.72 -4.32
C ALA A 9 -5.11 12.92 -3.20
N LEU A 10 -3.80 13.09 -2.98
CA LEU A 10 -3.07 12.44 -1.87
C LEU A 10 -3.40 13.09 -0.52
N ILE A 11 -3.65 14.39 -0.45
CA ILE A 11 -4.12 15.06 0.79
C ILE A 11 -5.47 14.47 1.21
N ASP A 12 -6.40 14.33 0.27
CA ASP A 12 -7.73 13.76 0.56
C ASP A 12 -7.65 12.27 0.93
N ALA A 13 -6.78 11.51 0.26
CA ALA A 13 -6.52 10.11 0.62
C ALA A 13 -5.89 10.02 2.03
N GLY A 14 -4.97 10.90 2.36
CA GLY A 14 -4.31 10.98 3.66
C GLY A 14 -5.29 11.23 4.80
N ARG A 15 -6.16 12.22 4.66
CA ARG A 15 -7.24 12.48 5.63
C ARG A 15 -8.14 11.27 5.82
N TRP A 16 -8.49 10.60 4.72
CA TRP A 16 -9.36 9.45 4.76
C TRP A 16 -8.72 8.26 5.51
N VAL A 17 -7.46 7.89 5.22
CA VAL A 17 -6.78 6.78 5.90
C VAL A 17 -6.48 7.11 7.36
N ALA A 18 -6.17 8.38 7.68
CA ALA A 18 -5.97 8.85 9.05
C ALA A 18 -7.25 8.73 9.88
N ASN A 19 -8.39 9.12 9.32
CA ASN A 19 -9.70 8.97 9.96
C ASN A 19 -10.09 7.50 10.22
N LYS A 20 -9.52 6.56 9.46
CA LYS A 20 -9.66 5.11 9.70
C LYS A 20 -8.67 4.58 10.76
N GLY A 21 -7.71 5.40 11.22
CA GLY A 21 -6.68 5.00 12.16
C GLY A 21 -5.58 4.11 11.55
N TRP A 22 -5.37 4.16 10.22
CA TRP A 22 -4.44 3.28 9.53
C TRP A 22 -3.04 3.86 9.31
N VAL A 23 -2.79 5.09 9.75
CA VAL A 23 -1.49 5.78 9.63
C VAL A 23 -1.08 6.46 10.94
N PRO A 24 -0.99 5.71 12.05
CA PRO A 24 -0.63 6.28 13.34
C PRO A 24 0.81 6.82 13.36
N ALA A 25 1.07 7.79 14.24
CA ALA A 25 2.41 8.29 14.56
C ALA A 25 3.25 8.69 13.32
N THR A 26 2.64 9.44 12.38
CA THR A 26 3.23 9.84 11.09
C THR A 26 3.61 8.70 10.14
N GLY A 27 3.21 7.47 10.47
CA GLY A 27 3.46 6.28 9.65
C GLY A 27 2.79 6.34 8.28
N GLY A 28 3.19 5.39 7.42
CA GLY A 28 2.70 5.32 6.05
C GLY A 28 3.33 6.35 5.11
N ASN A 29 3.15 6.14 3.82
CA ASN A 29 3.58 7.05 2.76
C ASN A 29 2.77 6.79 1.50
N PHE A 30 2.63 7.81 0.66
CA PHE A 30 1.75 7.79 -0.50
C PHE A 30 2.46 8.31 -1.73
N SER A 31 2.05 7.79 -2.89
CA SER A 31 2.55 8.28 -4.16
C SER A 31 1.51 8.20 -5.27
N ILE A 32 1.65 9.06 -6.27
CA ILE A 32 0.91 9.02 -7.54
C ILE A 32 1.90 9.14 -8.69
N ARG A 33 1.72 8.30 -9.72
CA ARG A 33 2.39 8.47 -11.01
C ARG A 33 1.72 9.60 -11.79
N THR A 34 2.48 10.59 -12.18
CA THR A 34 2.04 11.73 -12.98
C THR A 34 2.49 11.60 -14.44
N GLU A 35 2.30 12.65 -15.23
CA GLU A 35 2.71 12.67 -16.64
C GLU A 35 4.23 12.70 -16.82
N HIS A 36 4.95 13.29 -15.87
CA HIS A 36 6.39 13.50 -15.98
C HIS A 36 7.22 12.74 -14.95
N GLY A 37 6.57 11.93 -14.09
CA GLY A 37 7.25 11.17 -13.04
C GLY A 37 6.30 10.81 -11.91
N PHE A 38 6.62 11.22 -10.69
CA PHE A 38 5.86 10.85 -9.50
C PHE A 38 5.73 12.02 -8.52
N VAL A 39 4.61 12.07 -7.81
CA VAL A 39 4.44 12.86 -6.59
C VAL A 39 4.45 11.90 -5.41
N VAL A 40 5.31 12.16 -4.41
CA VAL A 40 5.45 11.30 -3.23
C VAL A 40 5.39 12.14 -1.95
N THR A 41 4.90 11.57 -0.86
CA THR A 41 4.95 12.25 0.44
C THR A 41 6.37 12.34 0.96
N ALA A 42 6.76 13.52 1.47
CA ALA A 42 7.98 13.67 2.25
C ALA A 42 7.85 12.94 3.60
N SER A 43 8.99 12.50 4.13
CA SER A 43 9.06 11.77 5.41
C SER A 43 8.69 12.66 6.60
N GLY A 44 8.11 12.06 7.65
CA GLY A 44 7.91 12.69 8.96
C GLY A 44 6.63 13.52 9.11
N HIS A 45 5.79 13.65 8.08
CA HIS A 45 4.54 14.41 8.15
C HIS A 45 3.35 13.53 8.53
N ASP A 46 2.44 14.11 9.34
CA ASP A 46 1.14 13.49 9.66
C ASP A 46 0.29 13.36 8.41
N LYS A 47 -0.10 12.13 8.09
CA LYS A 47 -0.87 11.84 6.87
C LYS A 47 -2.29 12.38 6.90
N GLY A 48 -2.83 12.62 8.09
CA GLY A 48 -4.14 13.26 8.28
C GLY A 48 -4.12 14.77 8.06
N ASN A 49 -2.92 15.37 8.06
CA ASN A 49 -2.75 16.84 7.99
C ASN A 49 -1.74 17.26 6.92
N LEU A 50 -1.71 16.54 5.80
CA LEU A 50 -0.82 16.87 4.68
C LEU A 50 -1.19 18.21 4.06
N GLN A 51 -0.16 18.95 3.61
CA GLN A 51 -0.25 20.20 2.87
C GLN A 51 0.56 20.06 1.57
N PRO A 52 0.34 20.91 0.55
CA PRO A 52 1.05 20.81 -0.75
C PRO A 52 2.58 20.82 -0.65
N GLU A 53 3.15 21.51 0.35
CA GLU A 53 4.60 21.57 0.63
C GLU A 53 5.16 20.29 1.26
N HIS A 54 4.31 19.36 1.70
CA HIS A 54 4.72 18.06 2.25
C HIS A 54 4.94 16.99 1.18
N PHE A 55 5.05 17.40 -0.09
CA PHE A 55 5.28 16.49 -1.20
C PHE A 55 6.57 16.81 -1.94
N LEU A 56 7.18 15.76 -2.48
CA LEU A 56 8.29 15.83 -3.41
C LEU A 56 7.80 15.42 -4.80
N GLU A 57 8.34 16.08 -5.81
CA GLU A 57 8.13 15.72 -7.21
C GLU A 57 9.39 15.01 -7.71
N LEU A 58 9.21 13.83 -8.26
CA LEU A 58 10.28 13.04 -8.84
C LEU A 58 10.10 12.95 -10.35
N ASP A 59 11.21 12.89 -11.09
CA ASP A 59 11.19 12.55 -12.50
C ASP A 59 10.87 11.07 -12.75
N ALA A 60 10.86 10.64 -14.00
CA ALA A 60 10.59 9.25 -14.39
C ALA A 60 11.65 8.25 -13.87
N HIS A 61 12.82 8.73 -13.47
CA HIS A 61 13.91 7.93 -12.89
C HIS A 61 13.92 7.94 -11.37
N GLY A 62 12.98 8.65 -10.72
CA GLY A 62 12.90 8.76 -9.27
C GLY A 62 13.83 9.82 -8.66
N VAL A 63 14.40 10.71 -9.49
CA VAL A 63 15.23 11.82 -9.01
C VAL A 63 14.32 12.97 -8.59
N ILE A 64 14.59 13.57 -7.42
CA ILE A 64 13.83 14.72 -6.92
C ILE A 64 14.10 15.92 -7.81
N VAL A 65 13.04 16.49 -8.39
CA VAL A 65 13.10 17.69 -9.25
C VAL A 65 12.44 18.90 -8.59
N ALA A 66 11.57 18.72 -7.60
CA ALA A 66 10.94 19.81 -6.85
C ALA A 66 10.47 19.34 -5.46
N GLY A 67 10.20 20.31 -4.58
CA GLY A 67 9.81 20.10 -3.19
C GLY A 67 10.99 20.20 -2.22
N SER A 68 10.69 20.15 -0.91
CA SER A 68 11.68 20.25 0.17
C SER A 68 11.52 19.09 1.15
N GLY A 69 12.62 18.68 1.79
CA GLY A 69 12.64 17.56 2.72
C GLY A 69 13.28 16.31 2.15
N LYS A 70 13.04 15.18 2.80
CA LYS A 70 13.57 13.87 2.39
C LYS A 70 12.42 12.96 1.99
N PRO A 71 12.56 12.16 0.93
CA PRO A 71 11.58 11.11 0.64
C PRO A 71 11.56 10.09 1.78
N SER A 72 10.46 9.35 1.91
CA SER A 72 10.49 8.13 2.73
C SER A 72 11.56 7.17 2.20
N ALA A 73 12.26 6.46 3.09
CA ALA A 73 13.14 5.38 2.69
C ALA A 73 12.43 4.36 1.77
N GLU A 74 11.13 4.21 1.95
CA GLU A 74 10.28 3.26 1.22
C GLU A 74 9.84 3.75 -0.17
N THR A 75 10.21 4.97 -0.57
CA THR A 75 9.93 5.50 -1.92
C THR A 75 10.48 4.59 -3.01
N GLU A 76 11.62 3.96 -2.78
CA GLU A 76 12.22 3.02 -3.72
C GLU A 76 11.31 1.79 -3.98
N LEU A 77 10.66 1.26 -2.93
CA LEU A 77 9.69 0.17 -3.09
C LEU A 77 8.48 0.63 -3.92
N HIS A 78 7.98 1.85 -3.73
CA HIS A 78 6.92 2.41 -4.59
C HIS A 78 7.35 2.45 -6.05
N LEU A 79 8.54 2.96 -6.34
CA LEU A 79 9.06 3.03 -7.71
C LEU A 79 9.20 1.66 -8.35
N LYS A 80 9.64 0.66 -7.56
CA LYS A 80 9.71 -0.73 -8.03
C LYS A 80 8.33 -1.30 -8.34
N LEU A 81 7.34 -1.10 -7.48
CA LEU A 81 5.97 -1.56 -7.69
C LEU A 81 5.35 -0.90 -8.95
N TYR A 82 5.62 0.39 -9.19
CA TYR A 82 5.23 1.05 -10.44
C TYR A 82 5.89 0.44 -11.67
N ALA A 83 7.15 0.05 -11.58
CA ALA A 83 7.86 -0.59 -12.69
C ALA A 83 7.31 -1.99 -12.98
N LEU A 84 6.97 -2.76 -11.93
CA LEU A 84 6.43 -4.12 -12.05
C LEU A 84 5.02 -4.15 -12.64
N LYS A 85 4.16 -3.16 -12.29
CA LYS A 85 2.80 -3.03 -12.83
C LYS A 85 2.62 -1.64 -13.45
N PRO A 86 2.92 -1.46 -14.75
CA PRO A 86 2.89 -0.14 -15.42
C PRO A 86 1.52 0.54 -15.43
N SER A 87 0.40 -0.20 -15.28
CA SER A 87 -0.93 0.38 -15.16
C SER A 87 -1.16 1.08 -13.81
N THR A 88 -0.39 0.73 -12.78
CA THR A 88 -0.52 1.35 -11.45
C THR A 88 -0.30 2.86 -11.52
N ARG A 89 -1.24 3.62 -10.97
CA ARG A 89 -1.21 5.08 -10.90
C ARG A 89 -1.10 5.62 -9.49
N CYS A 90 -1.50 4.84 -8.49
CA CYS A 90 -1.45 5.26 -7.10
C CYS A 90 -1.01 4.09 -6.21
N ILE A 91 -0.17 4.40 -5.22
CA ILE A 91 0.22 3.48 -4.15
C ILE A 91 0.03 4.21 -2.82
N LEU A 92 -0.68 3.55 -1.90
CA LEU A 92 -0.88 4.01 -0.54
C LEU A 92 -0.38 2.95 0.43
N HIS A 93 0.54 3.33 1.31
CA HIS A 93 1.09 2.48 2.35
C HIS A 93 0.52 2.85 3.71
N THR A 94 0.02 1.85 4.44
CA THR A 94 -0.68 1.99 5.72
C THR A 94 -0.11 1.06 6.78
N HIS A 95 -0.28 1.43 8.07
CA HIS A 95 0.18 0.71 9.25
C HIS A 95 -1.00 0.32 10.16
N SER A 96 -2.04 -0.31 9.62
CA SER A 96 -3.17 -0.74 10.42
C SER A 96 -2.78 -1.84 11.42
N VAL A 97 -3.47 -1.90 12.54
CA VAL A 97 -3.27 -2.97 13.53
C VAL A 97 -3.57 -4.34 12.91
N ALA A 98 -4.63 -4.43 12.10
CA ALA A 98 -5.03 -5.70 11.50
C ALA A 98 -3.97 -6.25 10.54
N ALA A 99 -3.50 -5.44 9.58
CA ALA A 99 -2.44 -5.84 8.64
C ALA A 99 -1.13 -6.17 9.37
N THR A 100 -0.74 -5.36 10.36
CA THR A 100 0.50 -5.54 11.12
C THR A 100 0.49 -6.82 11.93
N VAL A 101 -0.58 -7.09 12.68
CA VAL A 101 -0.68 -8.30 13.52
C VAL A 101 -0.82 -9.55 12.68
N LEU A 102 -1.72 -9.52 11.68
CA LEU A 102 -2.00 -10.68 10.84
C LEU A 102 -0.76 -11.11 10.05
N SER A 103 0.00 -10.16 9.47
CA SER A 103 1.23 -10.46 8.74
C SER A 103 2.32 -11.09 9.62
N ARG A 104 2.34 -10.81 10.93
CA ARG A 104 3.23 -11.47 11.89
C ARG A 104 2.72 -12.84 12.33
N PHE A 105 1.41 -13.00 12.43
CA PHE A 105 0.80 -14.24 12.87
C PHE A 105 0.96 -15.35 11.81
N ILE A 106 0.79 -15.02 10.53
CA ILE A 106 0.93 -15.98 9.43
C ILE A 106 2.39 -16.41 9.29
N GLN A 107 2.64 -17.72 9.42
CA GLN A 107 4.00 -18.29 9.33
C GLN A 107 4.52 -18.40 7.90
N GLY A 108 3.62 -18.39 6.89
CA GLY A 108 3.97 -18.40 5.48
C GLY A 108 4.20 -17.01 4.89
N ASP A 109 4.38 -16.97 3.60
CA ASP A 109 4.63 -15.78 2.77
C ASP A 109 3.38 -15.29 2.01
N THR A 110 2.19 -15.80 2.39
CA THR A 110 0.93 -15.48 1.72
C THR A 110 -0.21 -15.39 2.72
N PHE A 111 -0.93 -14.27 2.70
CA PHE A 111 -2.27 -14.17 3.26
C PHE A 111 -3.23 -14.73 2.22
N SER A 112 -4.00 -15.74 2.57
CA SER A 112 -5.00 -16.37 1.69
C SER A 112 -6.36 -16.34 2.35
N VAL A 113 -7.37 -15.88 1.65
CA VAL A 113 -8.75 -15.78 2.15
C VAL A 113 -9.76 -16.14 1.06
N THR A 114 -10.84 -16.80 1.47
CA THR A 114 -11.95 -17.17 0.59
C THR A 114 -13.28 -17.11 1.34
N GLY A 115 -14.39 -17.01 0.62
CA GLY A 115 -15.74 -17.04 1.18
C GLY A 115 -16.29 -15.69 1.63
N TYR A 116 -15.53 -14.60 1.50
CA TYR A 116 -15.97 -13.26 1.87
C TYR A 116 -16.44 -12.46 0.66
N GLU A 117 -17.66 -11.96 0.69
CA GLU A 117 -18.21 -11.12 -0.39
C GLU A 117 -17.34 -9.89 -0.69
N MET A 118 -16.66 -9.35 0.36
CA MET A 118 -15.76 -8.20 0.24
C MET A 118 -14.55 -8.44 -0.67
N GLN A 119 -14.20 -9.71 -1.02
CA GLN A 119 -13.17 -9.99 -2.02
C GLN A 119 -13.47 -9.28 -3.35
N LYS A 120 -14.73 -9.09 -3.71
CA LYS A 120 -15.18 -8.39 -4.91
C LYS A 120 -14.94 -6.87 -4.90
N SER A 121 -14.46 -6.32 -3.80
CA SER A 121 -13.97 -4.94 -3.76
C SER A 121 -12.65 -4.78 -4.53
N LEU A 122 -11.95 -5.86 -4.80
CA LEU A 122 -10.67 -5.84 -5.52
C LEU A 122 -10.92 -5.98 -7.03
N SER A 123 -10.23 -5.15 -7.81
CA SER A 123 -10.43 -5.13 -9.26
C SER A 123 -10.09 -6.50 -9.89
N GLY A 124 -10.95 -6.93 -10.81
CA GLY A 124 -10.82 -8.24 -11.46
C GLY A 124 -11.34 -9.42 -10.64
N VAL A 125 -11.68 -9.25 -9.36
CA VAL A 125 -12.28 -10.32 -8.53
C VAL A 125 -13.78 -10.29 -8.66
N THR A 126 -14.35 -11.34 -9.25
CA THR A 126 -15.80 -11.45 -9.56
C THR A 126 -16.52 -12.44 -8.67
N THR A 127 -15.81 -13.27 -7.92
CA THR A 127 -16.38 -14.30 -7.03
C THR A 127 -15.66 -14.32 -5.68
N HIS A 128 -16.36 -14.70 -4.63
CA HIS A 128 -15.79 -14.98 -3.30
C HIS A 128 -15.39 -16.45 -3.12
N LEU A 129 -15.66 -17.31 -4.12
CA LEU A 129 -15.40 -18.75 -4.03
C LEU A 129 -13.95 -19.10 -4.33
N GLU A 130 -13.23 -18.24 -5.05
CA GLU A 130 -11.81 -18.42 -5.35
C GLU A 130 -10.94 -17.77 -4.29
N PRO A 131 -9.80 -18.39 -3.95
CA PRO A 131 -8.87 -17.79 -2.99
C PRO A 131 -8.31 -16.45 -3.48
N LEU A 132 -8.37 -15.45 -2.63
CA LEU A 132 -7.63 -14.21 -2.78
C LEU A 132 -6.30 -14.36 -2.05
N ASN A 133 -5.20 -14.15 -2.75
CA ASN A 133 -3.85 -14.27 -2.22
C ASN A 133 -3.13 -12.92 -2.23
N ILE A 134 -2.58 -12.53 -1.07
CA ILE A 134 -1.74 -11.33 -0.92
C ILE A 134 -0.38 -11.78 -0.38
N ALA A 135 0.68 -11.47 -1.10
CA ALA A 135 2.05 -11.82 -0.71
C ALA A 135 2.47 -11.07 0.56
N ILE A 136 3.20 -11.78 1.44
CA ILE A 136 3.81 -11.24 2.66
C ILE A 136 5.33 -11.32 2.48
N PHE A 137 6.01 -10.21 2.62
CA PHE A 137 7.47 -10.11 2.60
C PHE A 137 8.01 -9.77 3.97
N ASP A 138 9.17 -10.29 4.33
CA ASP A 138 9.83 -9.92 5.58
C ASP A 138 10.22 -8.44 5.56
N ASN A 139 10.14 -7.81 6.73
CA ASN A 139 10.50 -6.41 6.88
C ASN A 139 12.02 -6.26 6.82
N ASP A 140 12.51 -5.65 5.76
CA ASP A 140 13.91 -5.41 5.52
C ASP A 140 14.20 -3.91 5.55
N GLN A 141 15.22 -3.49 6.32
CA GLN A 141 15.66 -2.10 6.39
C GLN A 141 16.45 -1.69 5.12
N ASP A 142 16.99 -2.65 4.38
CA ASP A 142 17.54 -2.47 3.04
C ASP A 142 16.39 -2.54 2.03
N ILE A 143 15.84 -1.37 1.72
CA ILE A 143 14.66 -1.27 0.84
C ILE A 143 14.98 -1.70 -0.59
N ALA A 144 16.21 -1.50 -1.07
CA ALA A 144 16.63 -2.00 -2.38
C ALA A 144 16.55 -3.54 -2.45
N ARG A 145 17.05 -4.21 -1.40
CA ARG A 145 16.95 -5.66 -1.28
C ARG A 145 15.49 -6.13 -1.19
N LEU A 146 14.66 -5.47 -0.38
CA LEU A 146 13.22 -5.77 -0.31
C LEU A 146 12.55 -5.62 -1.69
N ALA A 147 12.82 -4.53 -2.39
CA ALA A 147 12.29 -4.27 -3.73
C ALA A 147 12.70 -5.37 -4.74
N ASP A 148 13.90 -5.90 -4.64
CA ASP A 148 14.38 -7.00 -5.49
C ASP A 148 13.70 -8.34 -5.13
N VAL A 149 13.45 -8.61 -3.85
CA VAL A 149 12.67 -9.79 -3.42
C VAL A 149 11.25 -9.73 -3.95
N VAL A 150 10.59 -8.56 -3.84
CA VAL A 150 9.25 -8.33 -4.41
C VAL A 150 9.25 -8.53 -5.93
N ALA A 151 10.27 -8.06 -6.64
CA ALA A 151 10.38 -8.23 -8.10
C ALA A 151 10.56 -9.70 -8.50
N LYS A 152 11.37 -10.44 -7.77
CA LYS A 152 11.56 -11.90 -8.01
C LYS A 152 10.25 -12.66 -7.80
N HIS A 153 9.52 -12.34 -6.74
CA HIS A 153 8.19 -12.93 -6.49
C HIS A 153 7.22 -12.59 -7.63
N HIS A 154 7.14 -11.31 -8.02
CA HIS A 154 6.25 -10.84 -9.09
C HIS A 154 6.47 -11.55 -10.41
N ALA A 155 7.69 -11.97 -10.73
CA ALA A 155 8.03 -12.67 -11.96
C ALA A 155 7.36 -14.06 -12.07
N THR A 156 7.02 -14.69 -10.94
CA THR A 156 6.34 -15.99 -10.87
C THR A 156 4.89 -15.88 -10.42
N THR A 157 4.61 -14.98 -9.51
CA THR A 157 3.28 -14.73 -8.92
C THR A 157 3.00 -13.24 -8.94
N PRO A 158 2.24 -12.74 -9.93
CA PRO A 158 2.01 -11.32 -10.09
C PRO A 158 1.38 -10.66 -8.86
N VAL A 159 2.00 -9.61 -8.36
CA VAL A 159 1.42 -8.70 -7.36
C VAL A 159 0.41 -7.80 -8.08
N VAL A 160 -0.85 -7.82 -7.66
CA VAL A 160 -1.95 -7.15 -8.38
C VAL A 160 -2.55 -6.00 -7.55
N HIS A 161 -2.99 -6.28 -6.33
CA HIS A 161 -3.75 -5.31 -5.51
C HIS A 161 -2.91 -4.69 -4.41
N GLY A 162 -1.87 -5.39 -3.96
CA GLY A 162 -0.98 -4.93 -2.90
C GLY A 162 -0.10 -6.04 -2.36
N VAL A 163 0.73 -5.67 -1.39
CA VAL A 163 1.62 -6.57 -0.64
C VAL A 163 1.58 -6.22 0.84
N LEU A 164 1.79 -7.21 1.69
CA LEU A 164 2.03 -7.03 3.12
C LEU A 164 3.53 -7.08 3.40
N ILE A 165 4.00 -6.19 4.25
CA ILE A 165 5.32 -6.28 4.86
C ILE A 165 5.13 -6.74 6.31
N ARG A 166 5.82 -7.81 6.69
CA ARG A 166 5.64 -8.52 7.96
C ARG A 166 5.87 -7.64 9.18
N GLY A 167 4.84 -7.48 10.00
CA GLY A 167 4.88 -6.64 11.20
C GLY A 167 4.99 -5.14 10.92
N HIS A 168 4.70 -4.71 9.67
CA HIS A 168 4.82 -3.33 9.22
C HIS A 168 3.46 -2.82 8.72
N GLY A 169 2.99 -3.31 7.58
CA GLY A 169 1.71 -2.86 7.05
C GLY A 169 1.45 -3.29 5.61
N LEU A 170 0.44 -2.63 5.01
CA LEU A 170 -0.04 -2.88 3.66
C LEU A 170 0.46 -1.82 2.69
N TYR A 171 0.97 -2.24 1.54
CA TYR A 171 1.11 -1.41 0.34
C TYR A 171 -0.01 -1.78 -0.61
N ALA A 172 -1.00 -0.93 -0.79
CA ALA A 172 -2.06 -1.12 -1.77
C ALA A 172 -1.79 -0.30 -3.03
N MET A 173 -2.13 -0.87 -4.17
CA MET A 173 -1.92 -0.24 -5.47
C MET A 173 -3.17 -0.34 -6.35
N GLY A 174 -3.35 0.64 -7.24
CA GLY A 174 -4.46 0.68 -8.18
C GLY A 174 -4.19 1.61 -9.35
N ASP A 175 -5.04 1.51 -10.36
CA ASP A 175 -4.93 2.31 -11.60
C ASP A 175 -5.50 3.72 -11.43
N SER A 176 -5.99 4.04 -10.24
CA SER A 176 -6.44 5.37 -9.81
C SER A 176 -6.41 5.48 -8.27
N VAL A 177 -6.49 6.70 -7.74
CA VAL A 177 -6.65 6.92 -6.28
C VAL A 177 -7.92 6.28 -5.76
N PHE A 178 -9.03 6.36 -6.50
CA PHE A 178 -10.29 5.73 -6.13
C PHE A 178 -10.15 4.22 -6.01
N GLU A 179 -9.54 3.56 -7.00
CA GLU A 179 -9.33 2.12 -6.99
C GLU A 179 -8.39 1.70 -5.86
N THR A 180 -7.28 2.43 -5.64
CA THR A 180 -6.35 2.15 -4.54
C THR A 180 -7.03 2.25 -3.18
N ARG A 181 -7.87 3.28 -2.96
CA ARG A 181 -8.68 3.41 -1.74
C ARG A 181 -9.66 2.24 -1.57
N ARG A 182 -10.32 1.83 -2.65
CA ARG A 182 -11.22 0.67 -2.64
C ARG A 182 -10.47 -0.63 -2.30
N HIS A 183 -9.26 -0.82 -2.84
CA HIS A 183 -8.40 -1.96 -2.50
C HIS A 183 -7.98 -1.95 -1.03
N ILE A 184 -7.54 -0.79 -0.49
CA ILE A 184 -7.21 -0.68 0.94
C ILE A 184 -8.43 -1.05 1.78
N GLU A 185 -9.58 -0.44 1.53
CA GLU A 185 -10.77 -0.65 2.36
C GLU A 185 -11.21 -2.11 2.35
N GLY A 186 -11.17 -2.76 1.17
CA GLY A 186 -11.48 -4.17 1.03
C GLY A 186 -10.48 -5.08 1.75
N LEU A 187 -9.19 -4.83 1.56
CA LEU A 187 -8.13 -5.62 2.21
C LEU A 187 -8.13 -5.46 3.72
N GLU A 188 -8.25 -4.23 4.23
CA GLU A 188 -8.32 -3.96 5.67
C GLU A 188 -9.55 -4.59 6.32
N PHE A 189 -10.69 -4.61 5.62
CA PHE A 189 -11.87 -5.34 6.07
C PHE A 189 -11.59 -6.85 6.16
N LEU A 190 -10.99 -7.44 5.14
CA LEU A 190 -10.67 -8.87 5.10
C LEU A 190 -9.64 -9.24 6.18
N PHE A 191 -8.61 -8.40 6.40
CA PHE A 191 -7.64 -8.59 7.48
C PHE A 191 -8.30 -8.54 8.86
N ALA A 192 -9.21 -7.60 9.08
CA ALA A 192 -9.94 -7.51 10.34
C ALA A 192 -10.83 -8.74 10.56
N CYS A 193 -11.54 -9.20 9.54
CA CYS A 193 -12.37 -10.41 9.61
C CYS A 193 -11.53 -11.65 9.98
N GLU A 194 -10.39 -11.85 9.31
CA GLU A 194 -9.52 -13.00 9.58
C GLU A 194 -8.88 -12.91 10.97
N LEU A 195 -8.50 -11.73 11.42
CA LEU A 195 -7.97 -11.53 12.77
C LEU A 195 -9.01 -11.89 13.83
N GLU A 196 -10.27 -11.47 13.66
CA GLU A 196 -11.36 -11.83 14.58
C GLU A 196 -11.70 -13.33 14.50
N ARG A 197 -11.70 -13.93 13.31
CA ARG A 197 -11.90 -15.38 13.14
C ARG A 197 -10.84 -16.18 13.92
N ILE A 198 -9.57 -15.81 13.80
CA ILE A 198 -8.46 -16.45 14.52
C ILE A 198 -8.64 -16.34 16.05
N LYS A 199 -9.05 -15.17 16.55
CA LYS A 199 -9.32 -14.99 17.98
C LYS A 199 -10.45 -15.90 18.46
N LEU A 200 -11.54 -16.02 17.70
CA LEU A 200 -12.69 -16.86 18.05
C LEU A 200 -12.33 -18.36 18.02
N GLU A 201 -11.45 -18.78 17.13
CA GLU A 201 -10.98 -20.18 17.08
C GLU A 201 -10.00 -20.50 18.22
N GLY A 202 -9.16 -19.56 18.63
CA GLY A 202 -8.22 -19.72 19.74
C GLY A 202 -8.87 -19.73 21.13
N THR A 203 -10.15 -19.39 21.22
CA THR A 203 -10.94 -19.41 22.47
C THR A 203 -11.76 -20.70 22.67
N ARG A 204 -11.65 -21.67 21.77
CA ARG A 204 -12.26 -23.00 21.88
C ARG A 204 -11.20 -23.99 22.34
#